data_c95c15e67caa79e3a489f8daf329bb9c
#
_entry.id   c95c15e67caa79e3a489f8daf329bb9c
#
_cell.length_a   1.000
_cell.length_b   1.000
_cell.length_c   1.000
_cell.angle_alpha   90.00
_cell.angle_beta   90.00
_cell.angle_gamma   90.00
#
_symmetry.space_group_name_H-M   'P 1'
#
loop_
_entity.id
_entity.type
_entity.pdbx_description
1 polymer ?
#
loop_
_entity_poly.entity_id
_entity_poly.type
_entity_poly.pdbx_seq_one_letter_code
_entity_poly.pdbx_strand_id
1 'polypeptide(L)'
;MILTNYANGLYLFRKELLAQFLKDGHEVVVSIPFDENRFKIEKLGCRVIEAHLERRGSNPVHDLKLLGEYLACLKAEKPEMVLTYTIKPNLYGGLACRIRKIPYLMNITGLGTAIEHKSLLSRALLLLYRMASAKA
;
A
#
# COMPACT_ATOMS: atom_id res chain seq x y z
N MET A 1 -7.02 -7.27 -1.72
CA MET A 1 -6.97 -5.78 -1.59
C MET A 1 -5.59 -5.26 -1.98
N ILE A 2 -5.49 -4.03 -2.52
CA ILE A 2 -4.21 -3.41 -2.93
C ILE A 2 -4.06 -2.06 -2.24
N LEU A 3 -2.89 -1.82 -1.64
CA LEU A 3 -2.51 -0.54 -1.02
C LEU A 3 -1.39 0.10 -1.85
N THR A 4 -1.61 1.30 -2.36
CA THR A 4 -0.62 2.03 -3.17
C THR A 4 -0.76 3.54 -2.98
N ASN A 5 0.24 4.31 -3.39
CA ASN A 5 0.20 5.77 -3.30
C ASN A 5 0.00 6.48 -4.66
N TYR A 6 -0.25 5.71 -5.74
CA TYR A 6 -0.28 6.30 -7.07
C TYR A 6 -1.09 5.46 -8.08
N ALA A 7 -2.27 5.96 -8.46
CA ALA A 7 -3.19 5.25 -9.35
C ALA A 7 -2.60 5.03 -10.75
N ASN A 8 -2.00 6.06 -11.34
CA ASN A 8 -1.46 5.92 -12.69
C ASN A 8 -0.31 4.90 -12.77
N GLY A 9 0.56 4.85 -11.74
CA GLY A 9 1.62 3.83 -11.67
C GLY A 9 1.05 2.43 -11.54
N LEU A 10 0.04 2.24 -10.69
CA LEU A 10 -0.65 0.95 -10.58
C LEU A 10 -1.26 0.54 -11.93
N TYR A 11 -1.94 1.45 -12.61
CA TYR A 11 -2.53 1.18 -13.91
C TYR A 11 -1.47 0.82 -14.95
N LEU A 12 -0.41 1.62 -15.10
CA LEU A 12 0.61 1.42 -16.13
C LEU A 12 1.37 0.11 -15.97
N PHE A 13 1.64 -0.29 -14.75
CA PHE A 13 2.52 -1.43 -14.48
C PHE A 13 1.81 -2.70 -14.00
N ARG A 14 0.52 -2.63 -13.68
CA ARG A 14 -0.20 -3.75 -13.05
C ARG A 14 -1.62 -3.95 -13.58
N LYS A 15 -2.05 -3.24 -14.64
CA LYS A 15 -3.41 -3.39 -15.19
C LYS A 15 -3.73 -4.82 -15.61
N GLU A 16 -2.74 -5.54 -16.16
CA GLU A 16 -2.91 -6.93 -16.57
C GLU A 16 -3.12 -7.85 -15.37
N LEU A 17 -2.39 -7.61 -14.27
CA LEU A 17 -2.56 -8.33 -13.01
C LEU A 17 -3.95 -8.07 -12.40
N LEU A 18 -4.39 -6.80 -12.39
CA LEU A 18 -5.74 -6.45 -11.91
C LEU A 18 -6.82 -7.11 -12.75
N ALA A 19 -6.68 -7.05 -14.08
CA ALA A 19 -7.62 -7.67 -15.01
C ALA A 19 -7.67 -9.20 -14.82
N GLN A 20 -6.51 -9.84 -14.55
CA GLN A 20 -6.49 -11.27 -14.29
C GLN A 20 -7.18 -11.64 -12.99
N PHE A 21 -6.96 -10.90 -11.91
CA PHE A 21 -7.68 -11.14 -10.64
C PHE A 21 -9.20 -11.01 -10.81
N LEU A 22 -9.66 -9.98 -11.52
CA LEU A 22 -11.08 -9.80 -11.80
C LEU A 22 -11.65 -10.94 -12.66
N LYS A 23 -10.89 -11.40 -13.66
CA LYS A 23 -11.27 -12.54 -14.51
C LYS A 23 -11.36 -13.85 -13.73
N ASP A 24 -10.49 -14.03 -12.73
CA ASP A 24 -10.47 -15.19 -11.84
C ASP A 24 -11.60 -15.13 -10.77
N GLY A 25 -12.43 -14.08 -10.82
CA GLY A 25 -13.59 -13.92 -9.93
C GLY A 25 -13.29 -13.23 -8.59
N HIS A 26 -12.11 -12.66 -8.43
CA HIS A 26 -11.77 -11.92 -7.21
C HIS A 26 -12.40 -10.51 -7.19
N GLU A 27 -12.89 -10.09 -6.03
CA GLU A 27 -13.17 -8.68 -5.78
C GLU A 27 -11.86 -7.94 -5.52
N VAL A 28 -11.52 -6.97 -6.37
CA VAL A 28 -10.31 -6.18 -6.25
C VAL A 28 -10.62 -4.81 -5.67
N VAL A 29 -10.19 -4.58 -4.42
CA VAL A 29 -10.33 -3.30 -3.73
C VAL A 29 -8.97 -2.61 -3.72
N VAL A 30 -8.92 -1.34 -4.15
CA VAL A 30 -7.68 -0.55 -4.22
C VAL A 30 -7.79 0.67 -3.32
N SER A 31 -6.91 0.76 -2.32
CA SER A 31 -6.79 1.94 -1.46
C SER A 31 -5.67 2.84 -1.98
N ILE A 32 -6.04 4.05 -2.40
CA ILE A 32 -5.13 5.06 -2.97
C ILE A 32 -5.51 6.46 -2.46
N PRO A 33 -4.56 7.41 -2.39
CA PRO A 33 -4.90 8.82 -2.18
C PRO A 33 -5.68 9.37 -3.37
N PHE A 34 -6.28 10.55 -3.18
CA PHE A 34 -6.92 11.25 -4.30
C PHE A 34 -5.94 11.35 -5.48
N ASP A 35 -6.37 10.87 -6.65
CA ASP A 35 -5.58 10.84 -7.88
C ASP A 35 -6.55 10.96 -9.07
N GLU A 36 -6.31 11.91 -9.96
CA GLU A 36 -7.12 12.13 -11.15
C GLU A 36 -7.23 10.89 -12.04
N ASN A 37 -6.27 9.98 -11.98
CA ASN A 37 -6.25 8.75 -12.77
C ASN A 37 -6.98 7.57 -12.09
N ARG A 38 -7.61 7.76 -10.90
CA ARG A 38 -8.35 6.69 -10.20
C ARG A 38 -9.43 6.06 -11.09
N PHE A 39 -10.04 6.85 -11.98
CA PHE A 39 -11.06 6.38 -12.90
C PHE A 39 -10.57 5.26 -13.83
N LYS A 40 -9.27 5.18 -14.13
CA LYS A 40 -8.68 4.11 -14.94
C LYS A 40 -8.75 2.76 -14.22
N ILE A 41 -8.56 2.79 -12.89
CA ILE A 41 -8.66 1.61 -12.03
C ILE A 41 -10.13 1.18 -11.88
N GLU A 42 -11.02 2.15 -11.68
CA GLU A 42 -12.46 1.91 -11.59
C GLU A 42 -13.02 1.34 -12.91
N LYS A 43 -12.57 1.82 -14.07
CA LYS A 43 -12.95 1.29 -15.39
C LYS A 43 -12.51 -0.15 -15.63
N LEU A 44 -11.47 -0.63 -14.96
CA LEU A 44 -11.09 -2.05 -15.01
C LEU A 44 -12.09 -2.94 -14.24
N GLY A 45 -12.91 -2.36 -13.36
CA GLY A 45 -13.83 -3.09 -12.49
C GLY A 45 -13.37 -3.19 -11.03
N CYS A 46 -12.28 -2.51 -10.65
CA CYS A 46 -11.82 -2.46 -9.27
C CYS A 46 -12.63 -1.44 -8.46
N ARG A 47 -12.90 -1.75 -7.19
CA ARG A 47 -13.47 -0.80 -6.24
C ARG A 47 -12.34 0.04 -5.63
N VAL A 48 -12.49 1.36 -5.65
CA VAL A 48 -11.48 2.30 -5.14
C VAL A 48 -11.93 2.91 -3.81
N ILE A 49 -11.05 2.90 -2.83
CA ILE A 49 -11.20 3.55 -1.52
C ILE A 49 -10.15 4.64 -1.41
N GLU A 50 -10.55 5.84 -1.02
CA GLU A 50 -9.63 6.94 -0.80
C GLU A 50 -8.86 6.75 0.51
N ALA A 51 -7.54 6.94 0.46
CA ALA A 51 -6.65 6.97 1.61
C ALA A 51 -6.04 8.36 1.77
N HIS A 52 -5.96 8.88 3.00
CA HIS A 52 -5.32 10.18 3.27
C HIS A 52 -3.80 10.02 3.40
N LEU A 53 -3.17 9.72 2.28
CA LEU A 53 -1.73 9.47 2.19
C LEU A 53 -1.01 10.65 1.54
N GLU A 54 -0.10 11.27 2.25
CA GLU A 54 0.87 12.19 1.64
C GLU A 54 1.97 11.42 0.91
N ARG A 55 2.03 11.59 -0.42
CA ARG A 55 3.03 10.89 -1.26
C ARG A 55 4.47 11.24 -0.91
N ARG A 56 4.70 12.48 -0.48
CA ARG A 56 6.02 13.02 -0.15
C ARG A 56 5.99 13.61 1.26
N GLY A 57 7.08 13.45 1.99
CA GLY A 57 7.19 13.94 3.37
C GLY A 57 7.33 12.79 4.38
N SER A 58 7.97 13.09 5.49
CA SER A 58 8.20 12.16 6.62
C SER A 58 7.67 12.80 7.91
N ASN A 59 6.38 13.14 7.94
CA ASN A 59 5.75 13.63 9.16
C ASN A 59 5.26 12.43 9.99
N PRO A 60 5.87 12.14 11.16
CA PRO A 60 5.51 10.98 11.97
C PRO A 60 4.04 10.95 12.41
N VAL A 61 3.43 12.12 12.59
CA VAL A 61 2.02 12.23 13.01
C VAL A 61 1.10 11.79 11.86
N HIS A 62 1.39 12.24 10.63
CA HIS A 62 0.63 11.82 9.44
C HIS A 62 0.84 10.34 9.14
N ASP A 63 2.03 9.83 9.37
CA ASP A 63 2.35 8.43 9.18
C ASP A 63 1.64 7.52 10.20
N LEU A 64 1.53 7.96 11.45
CA LEU A 64 0.76 7.25 12.47
C LEU A 64 -0.75 7.26 12.17
N LYS A 65 -1.27 8.39 11.67
CA LYS A 65 -2.65 8.50 11.20
C LYS A 65 -2.92 7.53 10.05
N LEU A 66 -2.02 7.46 9.08
CA LEU A 66 -2.12 6.52 7.96
C LEU A 66 -2.15 5.06 8.43
N LEU A 67 -1.34 4.69 9.42
CA LEU A 67 -1.39 3.35 10.02
C LEU A 67 -2.78 3.09 10.63
N GLY A 68 -3.34 4.06 11.34
CA GLY A 68 -4.70 3.98 11.89
C GLY A 68 -5.77 3.79 10.82
N GLU A 69 -5.67 4.54 9.71
CA GLU A 69 -6.58 4.41 8.55
C GLU A 69 -6.50 3.03 7.90
N TYR A 70 -5.28 2.49 7.69
CA TYR A 70 -5.12 1.14 7.18
C TYR A 70 -5.68 0.08 8.14
N LEU A 71 -5.48 0.23 9.45
CA LEU A 71 -6.07 -0.68 10.44
C LEU A 71 -7.61 -0.65 10.40
N ALA A 72 -8.21 0.52 10.27
CA ALA A 72 -9.66 0.67 10.15
C ALA A 72 -10.19 0.10 8.83
N CYS A 73 -9.52 0.42 7.71
CA CYS A 73 -9.86 -0.07 6.39
C CYS A 73 -9.80 -1.61 6.33
N LEU A 74 -8.72 -2.22 6.80
CA LEU A 74 -8.56 -3.68 6.83
C LEU A 74 -9.58 -4.36 7.74
N LYS A 75 -10.03 -3.69 8.82
CA LYS A 75 -11.11 -4.19 9.68
C LYS A 75 -12.46 -4.18 8.98
N ALA A 76 -12.75 -3.14 8.21
CA ALA A 76 -14.01 -2.98 7.48
C ALA A 76 -14.08 -3.93 6.29
N GLU A 77 -13.02 -3.96 5.48
CA GLU A 77 -12.98 -4.71 4.22
C GLU A 77 -12.71 -6.21 4.38
N LYS A 78 -12.03 -6.61 5.46
CA LYS A 78 -11.65 -8.01 5.78
C LYS A 78 -11.06 -8.76 4.58
N PRO A 79 -10.06 -8.22 3.89
CA PRO A 79 -9.51 -8.85 2.71
C PRO A 79 -8.84 -10.18 3.06
N GLU A 80 -8.95 -11.16 2.18
CA GLU A 80 -8.25 -12.45 2.31
C GLU A 80 -6.74 -12.29 2.10
N MET A 81 -6.33 -11.34 1.25
CA MET A 81 -4.94 -11.03 0.95
C MET A 81 -4.75 -9.54 0.64
N VAL A 82 -3.59 -9.02 0.98
CA VAL A 82 -3.21 -7.63 0.68
C VAL A 82 -1.92 -7.59 -0.12
N LEU A 83 -1.90 -6.81 -1.20
CA LEU A 83 -0.69 -6.46 -1.95
C LEU A 83 -0.34 -5.00 -1.64
N THR A 84 0.89 -4.73 -1.26
CA THR A 84 1.34 -3.37 -1.00
C THR A 84 2.38 -2.93 -2.02
N TYR A 85 2.27 -1.67 -2.47
CA TYR A 85 3.20 -1.06 -3.43
C TYR A 85 3.67 0.28 -2.90
N THR A 86 4.93 0.61 -3.14
CA THR A 86 5.59 1.84 -2.70
C THR A 86 5.88 1.91 -1.19
N ILE A 87 6.71 2.88 -0.79
CA ILE A 87 7.34 2.89 0.54
C ILE A 87 6.31 2.93 1.68
N LYS A 88 5.44 3.94 1.73
CA LYS A 88 4.49 4.10 2.85
C LYS A 88 3.46 2.97 2.95
N PRO A 89 2.80 2.54 1.85
CA PRO A 89 1.95 1.35 1.87
C PRO A 89 2.69 0.08 2.27
N ASN A 90 3.93 -0.13 1.83
CA ASN A 90 4.75 -1.26 2.28
C ASN A 90 4.97 -1.22 3.79
N LEU A 91 5.38 -0.07 4.34
CA LEU A 91 5.68 0.06 5.77
C LEU A 91 4.41 -0.02 6.62
N TYR A 92 3.48 0.92 6.42
CA TYR A 92 2.33 1.07 7.30
C TYR A 92 1.19 0.09 6.95
N GLY A 93 1.02 -0.23 5.67
CA GLY A 93 0.11 -1.29 5.23
C GLY A 93 0.59 -2.68 5.68
N GLY A 94 1.88 -2.98 5.52
CA GLY A 94 2.48 -4.22 6.02
C GLY A 94 2.35 -4.37 7.53
N LEU A 95 2.64 -3.30 8.32
CA LEU A 95 2.42 -3.30 9.76
C LEU A 95 0.95 -3.51 10.13
N ALA A 96 0.02 -2.85 9.43
CA ALA A 96 -1.41 -3.00 9.66
C ALA A 96 -1.88 -4.45 9.37
N CYS A 97 -1.43 -5.05 8.26
CA CYS A 97 -1.73 -6.43 7.93
C CYS A 97 -1.20 -7.41 9.00
N ARG A 98 0.04 -7.19 9.47
CA ARG A 98 0.64 -7.99 10.54
C ARG A 98 -0.16 -7.91 11.83
N ILE A 99 -0.59 -6.70 12.25
CA ILE A 99 -1.43 -6.48 13.44
C ILE A 99 -2.78 -7.18 13.29
N ARG A 100 -3.38 -7.11 12.10
CA ARG A 100 -4.67 -7.74 11.79
C ARG A 100 -4.57 -9.23 11.47
N LYS A 101 -3.35 -9.77 11.34
CA LYS A 101 -3.09 -11.18 10.95
C LYS A 101 -3.67 -11.52 9.58
N ILE A 102 -3.63 -10.58 8.65
CA ILE A 102 -4.08 -10.75 7.27
C ILE A 102 -2.86 -11.10 6.43
N PRO A 103 -2.91 -12.13 5.56
CA PRO A 103 -1.84 -12.44 4.60
C PRO A 103 -1.54 -11.26 3.68
N TYR A 104 -0.28 -11.00 3.41
CA TYR A 104 0.12 -9.88 2.55
C TYR A 104 1.42 -10.15 1.81
N LEU A 105 1.59 -9.47 0.67
CA LEU A 105 2.82 -9.45 -0.12
C LEU A 105 3.28 -7.99 -0.28
N MET A 106 4.54 -7.75 0.02
CA MET A 106 5.17 -6.44 -0.14
C MET A 106 5.90 -6.37 -1.48
N ASN A 107 5.44 -5.48 -2.37
CA ASN A 107 6.13 -5.21 -3.63
C ASN A 107 7.07 -4.02 -3.46
N ILE A 108 8.36 -4.29 -3.25
CA ILE A 108 9.39 -3.26 -3.08
C ILE A 108 9.85 -2.83 -4.47
N THR A 109 9.24 -1.79 -5.01
CA THR A 109 9.54 -1.21 -6.32
C THR A 109 10.76 -0.28 -6.33
N GLY A 110 11.32 -0.02 -5.17
CA GLY A 110 12.49 0.81 -4.90
C GLY A 110 12.51 1.23 -3.44
N LEU A 111 13.70 1.40 -2.87
CA LEU A 111 13.87 1.77 -1.46
C LEU A 111 13.91 3.29 -1.25
N GLY A 112 13.91 4.05 -2.36
CA GLY A 112 14.00 5.51 -2.33
C GLY A 112 15.40 6.03 -1.95
N THR A 113 15.64 7.29 -2.22
CA THR A 113 16.91 7.97 -1.92
C THR A 113 17.20 8.08 -0.42
N ALA A 114 16.19 7.92 0.43
CA ALA A 114 16.37 7.98 1.90
C ALA A 114 17.27 6.86 2.46
N ILE A 115 17.53 5.79 1.70
CA ILE A 115 18.41 4.67 2.10
C ILE A 115 19.83 4.82 1.54
N GLU A 116 20.01 5.64 0.52
CA GLU A 116 21.33 5.85 -0.13
C GLU A 116 22.37 6.48 0.82
N HIS A 117 21.93 7.27 1.79
CA HIS A 117 22.78 7.89 2.77
C HIS A 117 22.70 7.18 4.13
N LYS A 118 23.85 6.88 4.74
CA LYS A 118 23.95 6.30 6.09
C LYS A 118 23.52 7.33 7.14
N SER A 119 22.24 7.53 7.32
CA SER A 119 21.63 8.47 8.27
C SER A 119 20.83 7.73 9.35
N LEU A 120 20.50 8.41 10.44
CA LEU A 120 19.57 7.85 11.44
C LEU A 120 18.20 7.54 10.81
N LEU A 121 17.78 8.36 9.85
CA LEU A 121 16.54 8.14 9.11
C LEU A 121 16.58 6.83 8.30
N SER A 122 17.70 6.54 7.61
CA SER A 122 17.83 5.29 6.85
C SER A 122 17.82 4.05 7.76
N ARG A 123 18.43 4.15 8.96
CA ARG A 123 18.39 3.05 9.96
C ARG A 123 16.99 2.82 10.48
N ALA A 124 16.25 3.89 10.80
CA ALA A 124 14.86 3.81 11.24
C ALA A 124 13.96 3.20 10.15
N LEU A 125 14.14 3.62 8.89
CA LEU A 125 13.39 3.10 7.75
C LEU A 125 13.66 1.60 7.54
N LEU A 126 14.91 1.17 7.61
CA LEU A 126 15.27 -0.26 7.50
C LEU A 126 14.69 -1.08 8.64
N LEU A 127 14.67 -0.55 9.86
CA LEU A 127 14.03 -1.21 10.99
C LEU A 127 12.53 -1.37 10.77
N LEU A 128 11.85 -0.31 10.29
CA LEU A 128 10.42 -0.37 9.94
C LEU A 128 10.16 -1.39 8.83
N TYR A 129 11.00 -1.44 7.78
CA TYR A 129 10.88 -2.47 6.75
C TYR A 129 11.04 -3.87 7.33
N ARG A 130 12.03 -4.10 8.18
CA ARG A 130 12.23 -5.39 8.87
C ARG A 130 11.01 -5.79 9.70
N MET A 131 10.42 -4.83 10.41
CA MET A 131 9.20 -5.08 11.19
C MET A 131 8.00 -5.35 10.28
N ALA A 132 7.83 -4.58 9.21
CA ALA A 132 6.71 -4.73 8.29
C ALA A 132 6.81 -6.03 7.48
N SER A 133 8.01 -6.49 7.09
CA SER A 133 8.21 -7.69 6.26
C SER A 133 8.29 -9.00 7.05
N ALA A 134 8.32 -8.96 8.37
CA ALA A 134 8.59 -10.13 9.20
C ALA A 134 7.59 -11.29 9.05
N LYS A 135 6.45 -11.09 8.37
CA LYS A 135 5.41 -12.09 8.07
C LYS A 135 4.77 -11.87 6.69
N ALA A 136 5.47 -11.19 5.78
CA ALA A 136 5.04 -11.01 4.40
C ALA A 136 5.26 -12.28 3.58
#